data_02768119d9fae29993dc1c590263f79f
#
_entry.id   02768119d9fae29993dc1c590263f79f
#
_cell.length_a   1.000
_cell.length_b   1.000
_cell.length_c   1.000
_cell.angle_alpha   90.00
_cell.angle_beta   90.00
_cell.angle_gamma   90.00
#
_symmetry.space_group_name_H-M   'P 1'
#
loop_
_entity.id
_entity.type
_entity.pdbx_description
1 polymer ?
#
loop_
_entity_poly.entity_id
_entity_poly.type
_entity_poly.pdbx_seq_one_letter_code
_entity_poly.pdbx_strand_id
1 'polypeptide(L)'
;MTTAISVSPSGHHVVVLGASPKPTRYSNRAVRLLQQQGYRVTPIHPRCRQIEGLAVVDRLERVERPVHTLTLYLGPARLSPLIDPILELAPQRVIFNPGSELGALEQRLDQVGIPWLHACTLVLLSIRSF
;
A
#
# COMPACT_ATOMS: atom_id res chain seq x y z
N MET A 1 -15.15 -17.99 15.57
CA MET A 1 -14.72 -17.83 15.33
C MET A 1 -14.39 -17.22 14.94
N THR A 2 -14.17 -16.78 15.17
CA THR A 2 -13.74 -16.20 14.92
C THR A 2 -13.25 -15.84 14.29
N THR A 3 -13.32 -15.85 14.08
CA THR A 3 -12.76 -15.50 13.55
C THR A 3 -12.55 -14.97 12.78
N ALA A 4 -13.05 -15.48 12.53
CA ALA A 4 -12.85 -14.59 11.63
C ALA A 4 -12.39 -13.57 11.74
N ILE A 5 -12.46 -13.70 12.32
CA ILE A 5 -11.79 -12.73 12.76
C ILE A 5 -10.65 -12.28 12.03
N SER A 6 -9.61 -12.81 12.11
CA SER A 6 -8.42 -12.31 11.48
C SER A 6 -8.32 -12.88 10.09
N VAL A 7 -8.08 -12.03 9.14
CA VAL A 7 -7.69 -12.42 7.81
C VAL A 7 -6.27 -12.92 7.89
N SER A 8 -5.98 -14.09 7.34
CA SER A 8 -4.61 -14.59 7.31
C SER A 8 -3.76 -13.66 6.43
N PRO A 9 -2.45 -13.54 6.69
CA PRO A 9 -1.59 -12.70 5.86
C PRO A 9 -1.68 -13.02 4.37
N SER A 10 -1.83 -14.27 3.98
CA SER A 10 -1.93 -14.64 2.57
C SER A 10 -3.19 -14.09 1.90
N GLY A 11 -4.26 -13.87 2.68
CA GLY A 11 -5.48 -13.25 2.16
C GLY A 11 -5.50 -11.73 2.31
N HIS A 12 -4.50 -11.17 2.93
CA HIS A 12 -4.40 -9.74 3.19
C HIS A 12 -3.60 -9.10 2.06
N HIS A 13 -4.32 -8.57 1.08
CA HIS A 13 -3.70 -7.99 -0.12
C HIS A 13 -3.22 -6.57 0.16
N VAL A 14 -1.92 -6.36 0.04
CA VAL A 14 -1.27 -5.07 0.27
C VAL A 14 -0.72 -4.54 -1.04
N VAL A 15 -1.09 -3.31 -1.38
CA VAL A 15 -0.56 -2.61 -2.56
C VAL A 15 0.46 -1.59 -2.10
N VAL A 16 1.66 -1.64 -2.67
CA VAL A 16 2.74 -0.69 -2.37
C VAL A 16 2.84 0.29 -3.52
N LEU A 17 2.31 1.49 -3.33
CA LEU A 17 2.34 2.54 -4.34
C LEU A 17 3.62 3.36 -4.20
N GLY A 18 4.41 3.40 -5.26
CA GLY A 18 5.74 3.99 -5.22
C GLY A 18 6.82 2.98 -4.86
N ALA A 19 6.59 1.71 -5.17
CA ALA A 19 7.57 0.66 -4.94
C ALA A 19 8.84 0.91 -5.76
N SER A 20 9.98 0.51 -5.22
CA SER A 20 11.27 0.72 -5.87
C SER A 20 12.03 -0.60 -6.00
N PRO A 21 12.74 -0.83 -7.11
CA PRO A 21 13.60 -1.99 -7.25
C PRO A 21 14.90 -1.86 -6.46
N LYS A 22 15.21 -0.67 -5.95
CA LYS A 22 16.46 -0.42 -5.22
C LYS A 22 16.35 -0.92 -3.78
N PRO A 23 17.19 -1.90 -3.35
CA PRO A 23 17.07 -2.51 -2.02
C PRO A 23 17.19 -1.54 -0.85
N THR A 24 17.85 -0.39 -1.04
CA THR A 24 18.05 0.58 0.03
C THR A 24 16.83 1.47 0.29
N ARG A 25 15.86 1.51 -0.63
CA ARG A 25 14.68 2.34 -0.47
C ARG A 25 13.71 1.74 0.54
N TYR A 26 13.05 2.60 1.31
CA TYR A 26 12.07 2.17 2.30
C TYR A 26 10.94 1.35 1.68
N SER A 27 10.46 1.76 0.49
CA SER A 27 9.39 1.03 -0.19
C SER A 27 9.82 -0.39 -0.56
N ASN A 28 11.08 -0.58 -0.98
CA ASN A 28 11.60 -1.91 -1.28
C ASN A 28 11.69 -2.76 -0.01
N ARG A 29 12.17 -2.16 1.08
CA ARG A 29 12.25 -2.85 2.37
C ARG A 29 10.88 -3.26 2.86
N ALA A 30 9.86 -2.43 2.62
CA ALA A 30 8.48 -2.77 2.96
C ALA A 30 7.99 -3.96 2.13
N VAL A 31 8.26 -3.98 0.82
CA VAL A 31 7.91 -5.11 -0.03
C VAL A 31 8.52 -6.40 0.51
N ARG A 32 9.82 -6.38 0.84
CA ARG A 32 10.50 -7.57 1.35
C ARG A 32 9.92 -8.04 2.69
N LEU A 33 9.69 -7.11 3.60
CA LEU A 33 9.20 -7.47 4.93
C LEU A 33 7.75 -7.99 4.87
N LEU A 34 6.91 -7.37 4.04
CA LEU A 34 5.56 -7.84 3.82
C LEU A 34 5.56 -9.28 3.28
N GLN A 35 6.42 -9.57 2.29
CA GLN A 35 6.56 -10.93 1.75
C GLN A 35 7.00 -11.92 2.83
N GLN A 36 8.00 -11.53 3.62
CA GLN A 36 8.53 -12.40 4.68
C GLN A 36 7.46 -12.75 5.70
N GLN A 37 6.53 -11.85 5.94
CA GLN A 37 5.45 -12.08 6.90
C GLN A 37 4.21 -12.73 6.27
N GLY A 38 4.29 -13.10 4.99
CA GLY A 38 3.25 -13.89 4.33
C GLY A 38 2.12 -13.11 3.69
N TYR A 39 2.22 -11.78 3.62
CA TYR A 39 1.20 -10.96 2.96
C TYR A 39 1.26 -11.12 1.44
N ARG A 40 0.10 -11.00 0.79
CA ARG A 40 0.03 -10.88 -0.66
C ARG A 40 0.39 -9.45 -1.03
N VAL A 41 1.44 -9.25 -1.84
CA VAL A 41 1.96 -7.91 -2.14
C VAL A 41 1.90 -7.63 -3.64
N THR A 42 1.35 -6.48 -3.99
CA THR A 42 1.39 -5.97 -5.37
C THR A 42 2.16 -4.65 -5.37
N PRO A 43 3.39 -4.64 -5.88
CA PRO A 43 4.13 -3.39 -6.03
C PRO A 43 3.67 -2.66 -7.29
N ILE A 44 3.61 -1.32 -7.21
CA ILE A 44 3.30 -0.48 -8.36
C ILE A 44 4.52 0.35 -8.72
N HIS A 45 4.92 0.25 -9.99
CA HIS A 45 6.01 1.02 -10.56
C HIS A 45 5.73 1.25 -12.04
N PRO A 46 6.00 2.46 -12.58
CA PRO A 46 5.61 2.76 -13.97
C PRO A 46 6.40 2.01 -15.04
N ARG A 47 7.57 1.45 -14.71
CA ARG A 47 8.46 0.84 -15.72
C ARG A 47 8.94 -0.56 -15.38
N CYS A 48 9.17 -0.88 -14.10
CA CYS A 48 9.70 -2.18 -13.72
C CYS A 48 8.65 -3.26 -13.94
N ARG A 49 9.10 -4.44 -14.35
CA ARG A 49 8.20 -5.60 -14.47
C ARG A 49 8.20 -6.47 -13.23
N GLN A 50 9.31 -6.46 -12.49
CA GLN A 50 9.43 -7.24 -11.27
C GLN A 50 10.16 -6.42 -10.21
N ILE A 51 9.74 -6.59 -8.96
CA ILE A 51 10.41 -6.06 -7.78
C ILE A 51 10.39 -7.17 -6.76
N GLU A 52 11.57 -7.58 -6.28
CA GLU A 52 11.74 -8.65 -5.29
C GLU A 52 11.01 -9.94 -5.69
N GLY A 53 11.08 -10.28 -6.97
CA GLY A 53 10.45 -11.50 -7.49
C GLY A 53 8.95 -11.39 -7.71
N LEU A 54 8.33 -10.27 -7.38
CA LEU A 54 6.89 -10.08 -7.56
C LEU A 54 6.59 -9.38 -8.88
N ALA A 55 5.50 -9.80 -9.53
CA ALA A 55 5.01 -9.11 -10.70
C ALA A 55 4.54 -7.70 -10.31
N VAL A 56 4.97 -6.70 -11.07
CA VAL A 56 4.65 -5.30 -10.84
C VAL A 56 3.51 -4.88 -11.75
N VAL A 57 2.61 -4.04 -11.21
CA VAL A 57 1.58 -3.40 -12.01
C VAL A 57 2.02 -1.96 -12.26
N ASP A 58 1.69 -1.44 -13.44
CA ASP A 58 2.18 -0.10 -13.80
C ASP A 58 1.28 1.04 -13.31
N ARG A 59 0.06 0.73 -12.88
CA ARG A 59 -0.89 1.74 -12.38
C ARG A 59 -1.99 1.09 -11.55
N LEU A 60 -2.65 1.91 -10.74
CA LEU A 60 -3.69 1.47 -9.79
C LEU A 60 -4.87 0.77 -10.47
N GLU A 61 -5.23 1.20 -11.66
CA GLU A 61 -6.37 0.65 -12.39
C GLU A 61 -6.18 -0.82 -12.79
N ARG A 62 -4.96 -1.30 -12.77
CA ARG A 62 -4.64 -2.70 -13.11
C ARG A 62 -4.45 -3.59 -11.90
N VAL A 63 -4.61 -3.05 -10.71
CA VAL A 63 -4.50 -3.83 -9.48
C VAL A 63 -5.70 -4.76 -9.35
N GLU A 64 -5.43 -6.01 -9.00
CA GLU A 64 -6.49 -6.99 -8.75
C GLU A 64 -7.16 -6.69 -7.41
N ARG A 65 -8.47 -6.58 -7.43
CA ARG A 65 -9.28 -6.31 -6.23
C ARG A 65 -9.74 -7.62 -5.58
N PRO A 66 -10.09 -7.61 -4.29
CA PRO A 66 -10.07 -6.46 -3.37
C PRO A 66 -8.68 -6.17 -2.82
N VAL A 67 -8.50 -4.94 -2.33
CA VAL A 67 -7.27 -4.50 -1.68
C VAL A 67 -7.57 -4.21 -0.22
N HIS A 68 -6.82 -4.83 0.68
CA HIS A 68 -6.98 -4.55 2.11
C HIS A 68 -6.26 -3.27 2.50
N THR A 69 -4.99 -3.14 2.14
CA THR A 69 -4.17 -1.99 2.54
C THR A 69 -3.44 -1.42 1.34
N LEU A 70 -3.57 -0.11 1.18
CA LEU A 70 -2.75 0.66 0.25
C LEU A 70 -1.72 1.44 1.07
N THR A 71 -0.43 1.13 0.89
CA THR A 71 0.63 1.84 1.59
C THR A 71 1.35 2.76 0.61
N LEU A 72 1.45 4.04 0.98
CA LEU A 72 1.87 5.12 0.09
C LEU A 72 3.34 5.48 0.33
N TYR A 73 4.11 5.45 -0.76
CA TYR A 73 5.53 5.82 -0.76
C TYR A 73 5.85 6.86 -1.84
N LEU A 74 4.85 7.61 -2.28
CA LEU A 74 5.03 8.74 -3.19
C LEU A 74 4.84 10.05 -2.42
N GLY A 75 5.58 11.07 -2.82
CA GLY A 75 5.38 12.40 -2.26
C GLY A 75 4.07 13.05 -2.73
N PRO A 76 3.65 14.15 -2.08
CA PRO A 76 2.36 14.79 -2.37
C PRO A 76 2.15 15.16 -3.83
N ALA A 77 3.20 15.65 -4.50
CA ALA A 77 3.10 16.06 -5.90
C ALA A 77 2.74 14.89 -6.82
N ARG A 78 3.27 13.69 -6.51
CA ARG A 78 2.97 12.50 -7.32
C ARG A 78 1.66 11.85 -6.90
N LEU A 79 1.25 12.00 -5.66
CA LEU A 79 -0.02 11.46 -5.18
C LEU A 79 -1.21 12.28 -5.69
N SER A 80 -1.06 13.59 -5.81
CA SER A 80 -2.17 14.46 -6.17
C SER A 80 -2.95 14.01 -7.41
N PRO A 81 -2.30 13.65 -8.54
CA PRO A 81 -3.05 13.18 -9.71
C PRO A 81 -3.61 11.77 -9.54
N LEU A 82 -3.28 11.07 -8.47
CA LEU A 82 -3.74 9.69 -8.23
C LEU A 82 -4.90 9.60 -7.26
N ILE A 83 -5.42 10.73 -6.78
CA ILE A 83 -6.51 10.73 -5.80
C ILE A 83 -7.71 9.93 -6.32
N ASP A 84 -8.21 10.24 -7.50
CA ASP A 84 -9.38 9.55 -8.04
C ASP A 84 -9.12 8.04 -8.27
N PRO A 85 -8.01 7.64 -8.88
CA PRO A 85 -7.68 6.21 -8.99
C PRO A 85 -7.60 5.49 -7.64
N ILE A 86 -7.09 6.17 -6.60
CA ILE A 86 -7.03 5.59 -5.25
C ILE A 86 -8.44 5.35 -4.72
N LEU A 87 -9.33 6.34 -4.87
CA LEU A 87 -10.71 6.19 -4.42
C LEU A 87 -11.44 5.09 -5.18
N GLU A 88 -11.20 4.99 -6.49
CA GLU A 88 -11.79 3.93 -7.31
C GLU A 88 -11.29 2.54 -6.93
N LEU A 89 -10.04 2.43 -6.52
CA LEU A 89 -9.48 1.18 -6.02
C LEU A 89 -10.22 0.71 -4.75
N ALA A 90 -10.69 1.67 -3.96
CA ALA A 90 -11.45 1.43 -2.74
C ALA A 90 -10.75 0.47 -1.77
N PRO A 91 -9.50 0.75 -1.38
CA PRO A 91 -8.84 -0.08 -0.37
C PRO A 91 -9.58 0.00 0.95
N GLN A 92 -9.46 -1.03 1.78
CA GLN A 92 -10.10 -1.01 3.10
C GLN A 92 -9.42 -0.04 4.06
N ARG A 93 -8.12 0.24 3.85
CA ARG A 93 -7.42 1.29 4.59
C ARG A 93 -6.25 1.82 3.77
N VAL A 94 -5.80 3.03 4.13
CA VAL A 94 -4.64 3.67 3.50
C VAL A 94 -3.63 4.05 4.57
N ILE A 95 -2.36 3.76 4.32
CA ILE A 95 -1.26 4.18 5.19
C ILE A 95 -0.43 5.23 4.48
N PHE A 96 -0.34 6.42 5.10
CA PHE A 96 0.56 7.48 4.63
C PHE A 96 1.88 7.32 5.35
N ASN A 97 2.88 6.77 4.67
CA ASN A 97 4.22 6.68 5.24
C ASN A 97 4.83 8.08 5.34
N PRO A 98 5.86 8.27 6.20
CA PRO A 98 6.48 9.59 6.34
C PRO A 98 6.91 10.15 4.98
N GLY A 99 6.48 11.38 4.69
CA GLY A 99 6.75 12.04 3.43
C GLY A 99 5.67 11.88 2.38
N SER A 100 4.64 11.08 2.64
CA SER A 100 3.53 10.86 1.71
C SER A 100 2.24 11.56 2.15
N GLU A 101 2.28 12.36 3.19
CA GLU A 101 1.09 13.04 3.71
C GLU A 101 0.50 13.98 2.66
N LEU A 102 -0.81 13.88 2.45
CA LEU A 102 -1.51 14.73 1.49
C LEU A 102 -2.93 15.00 2.00
N GLY A 103 -3.15 16.21 2.52
CA GLY A 103 -4.43 16.58 3.12
C GLY A 103 -5.61 16.46 2.17
N ALA A 104 -5.42 16.78 0.89
CA ALA A 104 -6.49 16.64 -0.10
C ALA A 104 -6.95 15.19 -0.25
N LEU A 105 -6.04 14.23 -0.22
CA LEU A 105 -6.39 12.81 -0.26
C LEU A 105 -7.07 12.38 1.03
N GLU A 106 -6.56 12.83 2.17
CA GLU A 106 -7.14 12.51 3.47
C GLU A 106 -8.61 12.94 3.53
N GLN A 107 -8.90 14.15 3.07
CA GLN A 107 -10.28 14.66 3.04
C GLN A 107 -11.18 13.81 2.16
N ARG A 108 -10.69 13.41 0.99
CA ARG A 108 -11.47 12.60 0.06
C ARG A 108 -11.72 11.20 0.63
N LEU A 109 -10.74 10.62 1.31
CA LEU A 109 -10.90 9.33 1.98
C LEU A 109 -11.95 9.43 3.08
N ASP A 110 -11.93 10.51 3.86
CA ASP A 110 -12.94 10.74 4.91
C ASP A 110 -14.35 10.80 4.31
N GLN A 111 -14.50 11.50 3.19
CA GLN A 111 -15.78 11.67 2.52
C GLN A 111 -16.40 10.34 2.08
N VAL A 112 -15.56 9.36 1.71
CA VAL A 112 -16.05 8.05 1.27
C VAL A 112 -15.94 6.98 2.35
N GLY A 113 -15.50 7.35 3.56
CA GLY A 113 -15.46 6.42 4.69
C GLY A 113 -14.31 5.43 4.67
N ILE A 114 -13.23 5.71 3.97
CA ILE A 114 -12.05 4.84 3.97
C ILE A 114 -11.11 5.28 5.09
N PRO A 115 -10.83 4.43 6.09
CA PRO A 115 -9.92 4.78 7.17
C PRO A 115 -8.49 4.91 6.67
N TRP A 116 -7.76 5.84 7.26
CA TRP A 116 -6.36 6.06 6.93
C TRP A 116 -5.59 6.44 8.20
N LEU A 117 -4.26 6.31 8.14
CA LEU A 117 -3.40 6.72 9.23
C LEU A 117 -2.04 7.19 8.70
N HIS A 118 -1.38 8.06 9.46
CA HIS A 118 0.02 8.40 9.26
C HIS A 118 0.86 7.41 10.07
N ALA A 119 1.67 6.61 9.39
CA ALA A 119 2.48 5.60 10.07
C ALA A 119 3.60 5.14 9.15
N CYS A 120 4.62 4.54 9.74
CA CYS A 120 5.66 3.88 8.99
C CYS A 120 5.32 2.39 8.90
N THR A 121 5.08 1.91 7.69
CA THR A 121 4.74 0.51 7.45
C THR A 121 5.78 -0.45 8.03
N LEU A 122 7.08 -0.11 7.89
CA LEU A 122 8.15 -0.94 8.45
C LEU A 122 8.04 -1.05 9.96
N VAL A 123 7.73 0.06 10.63
CA VAL A 123 7.55 0.05 12.09
C VAL A 123 6.35 -0.80 12.46
N LEU A 124 5.22 -0.62 11.79
CA LEU A 124 4.02 -1.41 12.07
C LEU A 124 4.29 -2.90 11.92
N LEU A 125 5.01 -3.29 10.88
CA LEU A 125 5.37 -4.69 10.67
C LEU A 125 6.31 -5.21 11.75
N SER A 126 7.28 -4.39 12.17
CA SER A 126 8.27 -4.81 13.16
C SER A 126 7.65 -5.02 14.55
N ILE A 127 6.62 -4.26 14.89
CA ILE A 127 5.92 -4.39 16.16
C ILE A 127 4.64 -5.22 16.06
N ARG A 128 4.42 -5.84 14.90
CA ARG A 128 3.25 -6.70 14.62
C ARG A 128 1.91 -5.98 14.79
N SER A 129 1.86 -4.70 14.41
CA SER A 129 0.65 -3.88 14.47
C SER A 129 0.17 -3.46 13.07
N PHE A 130 0.68 -4.10 12.05
CA PHE A 130 0.29 -3.77 10.66
C PHE A 130 -1.16 -4.17 10.35
#